data_20b450832d2c08f856e835802cf17550
#
_entry.id   20b450832d2c08f856e835802cf17550
#
_cell.length_a   1.000
_cell.length_b   1.000
_cell.length_c   1.000
_cell.angle_alpha   90.00
_cell.angle_beta   90.00
_cell.angle_gamma   90.00
#
_symmetry.space_group_name_H-M   'P 1'
#
loop_
_entity.id
_entity.type
_entity.pdbx_description
1 polymer ?
#
loop_
_entity_poly.entity_id
_entity_poly.type
_entity_poly.pdbx_seq_one_letter_code
_entity_poly.pdbx_strand_id
1 'polypeptide(L)'
;QSLPPETIEFYQSAGMPPNIIEERRTQNPFNYADIVHPMPLGFKRIQQGDTLTVGKRTFDVHIGNGHAPEHATLWSQDDNIVIAGDQIIPGISSNLGVYATEPDADPVQGWLEACEDFQTMAKEEHFVLPGHKLPFTGLPTRMRQLIDNHHHALERLYNHLRTPATAAECFSPLFKRTIGPAEYSLALVE
;
A
#
# COMPACT_ATOMS: atom_id res chain seq x y z
N GLN A 1 8.34 25.40 5.17
CA GLN A 1 8.43 24.71 6.48
C GLN A 1 9.55 23.68 6.40
N SER A 2 10.46 23.66 7.35
CA SER A 2 11.48 22.61 7.44
C SER A 2 10.83 21.29 7.89
N LEU A 3 11.41 20.16 7.47
CA LEU A 3 10.99 18.85 7.96
C LEU A 3 11.07 18.79 9.49
N PRO A 4 10.10 18.14 10.15
CA PRO A 4 10.16 17.89 11.59
C PRO A 4 11.42 17.11 11.99
N PRO A 5 12.00 17.35 13.19
CA PRO A 5 13.17 16.60 13.66
C PRO A 5 12.97 15.08 13.63
N GLU A 6 11.79 14.61 14.00
CA GLU A 6 11.41 13.18 14.04
C GLU A 6 11.51 12.54 12.66
N THR A 7 11.15 13.28 11.61
CA THR A 7 11.27 12.81 10.22
C THR A 7 12.75 12.65 9.82
N ILE A 8 13.61 13.55 10.28
CA ILE A 8 15.05 13.46 10.00
C ILE A 8 15.64 12.25 10.73
N GLU A 9 15.28 12.03 11.99
CA GLU A 9 15.72 10.88 12.78
C GLU A 9 15.27 9.56 12.15
N PHE A 10 14.03 9.50 11.66
CA PHE A 10 13.52 8.34 10.92
C PHE A 10 14.36 8.02 9.69
N TYR A 11 14.66 9.00 8.85
CA TYR A 11 15.50 8.79 7.66
C TYR A 11 16.95 8.41 8.02
N GLN A 12 17.50 8.97 9.08
CA GLN A 12 18.84 8.62 9.56
C GLN A 12 18.89 7.17 10.07
N SER A 13 17.91 6.75 10.87
CA SER A 13 17.81 5.37 11.37
C SER A 13 17.59 4.35 10.26
N ALA A 14 16.87 4.72 9.20
CA ALA A 14 16.70 3.90 8.01
C ALA A 14 17.98 3.77 7.16
N GLY A 15 19.06 4.49 7.48
CA GLY A 15 20.33 4.45 6.75
C GLY A 15 20.33 5.27 5.45
N MET A 16 19.46 6.29 5.37
CA MET A 16 19.40 7.15 4.19
C MET A 16 20.69 7.97 4.04
N PRO A 17 21.26 8.10 2.83
CA PRO A 17 22.45 8.90 2.60
C PRO A 17 22.26 10.36 3.02
N PRO A 18 23.27 10.99 3.70
CA PRO A 18 23.16 12.35 4.21
C PRO A 18 22.80 13.40 3.15
N ASN A 19 23.28 13.24 1.92
CA ASN A 19 22.94 14.17 0.82
C ASN A 19 21.48 14.11 0.43
N ILE A 20 20.83 12.93 0.51
CA ILE A 20 19.40 12.76 0.25
C ILE A 20 18.59 13.39 1.37
N ILE A 21 19.00 13.21 2.63
CA ILE A 21 18.35 13.85 3.78
C ILE A 21 18.42 15.38 3.65
N GLU A 22 19.57 15.93 3.26
CA GLU A 22 19.73 17.37 3.09
C GLU A 22 18.91 17.94 1.94
N GLU A 23 18.83 17.22 0.82
CA GLU A 23 17.93 17.58 -0.28
C GLU A 23 16.47 17.64 0.21
N ARG A 24 16.01 16.67 1.00
CA ARG A 24 14.66 16.66 1.56
C ARG A 24 14.39 17.78 2.54
N ARG A 25 15.40 18.24 3.30
CA ARG A 25 15.26 19.41 4.20
C ARG A 25 14.86 20.67 3.45
N THR A 26 15.26 20.79 2.19
CA THR A 26 15.01 21.96 1.34
C THR A 26 13.73 21.85 0.51
N GLN A 27 13.15 20.66 0.43
CA GLN A 27 11.89 20.44 -0.29
C GLN A 27 10.69 20.90 0.54
N ASN A 28 9.69 21.47 -0.13
CA ASN A 28 8.41 21.74 0.52
C ASN A 28 7.75 20.40 0.88
N PRO A 29 7.16 20.28 2.08
CA PRO A 29 6.36 19.12 2.43
C PRO A 29 5.25 18.91 1.39
N PHE A 30 5.06 17.67 0.97
CA PHE A 30 3.96 17.32 0.10
C PHE A 30 2.62 17.55 0.82
N ASN A 31 1.72 18.28 0.17
CA ASN A 31 0.40 18.54 0.70
C ASN A 31 -0.68 18.09 -0.30
N TYR A 32 -1.42 17.06 0.05
CA TYR A 32 -2.50 16.55 -0.80
C TYR A 32 -3.54 17.61 -1.16
N ALA A 33 -3.79 18.59 -0.28
CA ALA A 33 -4.74 19.67 -0.56
C ALA A 33 -4.37 20.53 -1.78
N ASP A 34 -3.11 20.49 -2.23
CA ASP A 34 -2.64 21.24 -3.40
C ASP A 34 -2.98 20.55 -4.73
N ILE A 35 -3.31 19.25 -4.69
CA ILE A 35 -3.53 18.44 -5.89
C ILE A 35 -4.88 17.72 -5.95
N VAL A 36 -5.65 17.70 -4.86
CA VAL A 36 -6.99 17.09 -4.84
C VAL A 36 -8.08 18.16 -4.77
N HIS A 37 -9.24 17.83 -5.32
CA HIS A 37 -10.40 18.70 -5.18
C HIS A 37 -10.82 18.84 -3.71
N PRO A 38 -11.23 20.02 -3.24
CA PRO A 38 -11.73 20.20 -1.88
C PRO A 38 -12.82 19.19 -1.53
N MET A 39 -12.66 18.53 -0.38
CA MET A 39 -13.63 17.55 0.11
C MET A 39 -14.88 18.23 0.64
N PRO A 40 -16.08 17.62 0.47
CA PRO A 40 -17.30 18.12 1.10
C PRO A 40 -17.17 18.16 2.63
N LEU A 41 -17.82 19.13 3.26
CA LEU A 41 -17.83 19.25 4.74
C LEU A 41 -18.59 18.10 5.42
N GLY A 42 -19.59 17.54 4.73
CA GLY A 42 -20.37 16.41 5.23
C GLY A 42 -19.88 15.07 4.66
N PHE A 43 -19.84 14.05 5.49
CA PHE A 43 -19.53 12.68 5.09
C PHE A 43 -20.36 11.66 5.86
N LYS A 44 -20.55 10.50 5.27
CA LYS A 44 -21.07 9.31 5.94
C LYS A 44 -19.91 8.36 6.19
N ARG A 45 -19.68 8.00 7.45
CA ARG A 45 -18.69 7.00 7.81
C ARG A 45 -19.20 5.62 7.41
N ILE A 46 -18.32 4.80 6.85
CA ILE A 46 -18.57 3.38 6.51
C ILE A 46 -17.54 2.52 7.26
N GLN A 47 -17.92 1.27 7.49
CA GLN A 47 -17.09 0.30 8.22
C GLN A 47 -17.25 -1.10 7.64
N GLN A 48 -16.43 -2.03 8.10
CA GLN A 48 -16.53 -3.45 7.74
C GLN A 48 -17.95 -3.99 7.93
N GLY A 49 -18.49 -4.62 6.89
CA GLY A 49 -19.82 -5.23 6.90
C GLY A 49 -20.99 -4.29 6.63
N ASP A 50 -20.72 -2.99 6.44
CA ASP A 50 -21.74 -2.06 5.97
C ASP A 50 -22.15 -2.40 4.54
N THR A 51 -23.36 -1.93 4.18
CA THR A 51 -23.91 -2.05 2.84
C THR A 51 -24.10 -0.67 2.23
N LEU A 52 -23.66 -0.48 0.99
CA LEU A 52 -23.85 0.74 0.21
C LEU A 52 -24.69 0.49 -1.04
N THR A 53 -25.69 1.33 -1.26
CA THR A 53 -26.43 1.33 -2.53
C THR A 53 -25.93 2.47 -3.42
N VAL A 54 -25.45 2.13 -4.61
CA VAL A 54 -24.95 3.08 -5.62
C VAL A 54 -25.74 2.87 -6.91
N GLY A 55 -26.62 3.79 -7.22
CA GLY A 55 -27.56 3.65 -8.34
C GLY A 55 -28.53 2.48 -8.10
N LYS A 56 -28.41 1.42 -8.89
CA LYS A 56 -29.23 0.20 -8.78
C LYS A 56 -28.50 -0.99 -8.17
N ARG A 57 -27.24 -0.82 -7.77
CA ARG A 57 -26.40 -1.88 -7.20
C ARG A 57 -26.25 -1.71 -5.70
N THR A 58 -26.21 -2.82 -5.02
CA THR A 58 -25.91 -2.94 -3.60
C THR A 58 -24.52 -3.57 -3.44
N PHE A 59 -23.67 -2.96 -2.64
CA PHE A 59 -22.31 -3.41 -2.38
C PHE A 59 -22.11 -3.68 -0.90
N ASP A 60 -21.47 -4.80 -0.58
CA ASP A 60 -20.92 -5.04 0.74
C ASP A 60 -19.55 -4.32 0.86
N VAL A 61 -19.35 -3.69 2.01
CA VAL A 61 -18.09 -3.02 2.35
C VAL A 61 -17.17 -4.02 3.05
N HIS A 62 -16.04 -4.29 2.45
CA HIS A 62 -14.95 -5.05 3.07
C HIS A 62 -13.72 -4.15 3.21
N ILE A 63 -13.18 -4.12 4.43
CA ILE A 63 -12.06 -3.25 4.76
C ILE A 63 -10.75 -4.01 4.58
N GLY A 64 -9.86 -3.44 3.77
CA GLY A 64 -8.47 -3.83 3.68
C GLY A 64 -7.56 -2.92 4.51
N ASN A 65 -6.30 -3.26 4.59
CA ASN A 65 -5.27 -2.52 5.30
C ASN A 65 -3.95 -2.54 4.53
N GLY A 66 -2.94 -1.89 5.07
CA GLY A 66 -1.59 -1.86 4.55
C GLY A 66 -1.33 -0.72 3.58
N HIS A 67 -2.01 -0.68 2.44
CA HIS A 67 -1.88 0.45 1.50
C HIS A 67 -2.42 1.75 2.11
N ALA A 68 -3.57 1.67 2.72
CA ALA A 68 -4.14 2.74 3.54
C ALA A 68 -4.87 2.08 4.73
N PRO A 69 -4.84 2.68 5.92
CA PRO A 69 -5.62 2.18 7.03
C PRO A 69 -7.10 2.26 6.68
N GLU A 70 -7.84 1.18 6.98
CA GLU A 70 -9.27 1.04 6.69
C GLU A 70 -9.62 1.27 5.20
N HIS A 71 -8.81 0.71 4.28
CA HIS A 71 -9.06 0.81 2.84
C HIS A 71 -10.36 0.10 2.47
N ALA A 72 -11.41 0.85 2.14
CA ALA A 72 -12.69 0.28 1.77
C ALA A 72 -12.66 -0.32 0.36
N THR A 73 -13.05 -1.59 0.24
CA THR A 73 -13.37 -2.26 -1.02
C THR A 73 -14.87 -2.54 -1.09
N LEU A 74 -15.45 -2.50 -2.29
CA LEU A 74 -16.88 -2.67 -2.48
C LEU A 74 -17.16 -3.89 -3.36
N TRP A 75 -17.93 -4.83 -2.84
CA TRP A 75 -18.25 -6.11 -3.48
C TRP A 75 -19.73 -6.17 -3.80
N SER A 76 -20.07 -6.25 -5.08
CA SER A 76 -21.47 -6.23 -5.52
C SER A 76 -22.24 -7.49 -5.08
N GLN A 77 -23.44 -7.29 -4.53
CA GLN A 77 -24.39 -8.36 -4.25
C GLN A 77 -25.18 -8.76 -5.49
N ASP A 78 -25.26 -7.90 -6.50
CA ASP A 78 -26.14 -8.04 -7.66
C ASP A 78 -25.43 -8.70 -8.86
N ASP A 79 -24.12 -8.57 -8.94
CA ASP A 79 -23.27 -9.09 -10.02
C ASP A 79 -21.84 -9.38 -9.53
N ASN A 80 -20.91 -9.67 -10.42
CA ASN A 80 -19.55 -10.04 -10.08
C ASN A 80 -18.58 -8.84 -10.01
N ILE A 81 -19.06 -7.61 -9.83
CA ILE A 81 -18.20 -6.43 -9.78
C ILE A 81 -17.58 -6.27 -8.39
N VAL A 82 -16.25 -6.05 -8.36
CA VAL A 82 -15.48 -5.70 -7.17
C VAL A 82 -14.75 -4.39 -7.44
N ILE A 83 -15.01 -3.35 -6.64
CA ILE A 83 -14.24 -2.10 -6.68
C ILE A 83 -13.16 -2.23 -5.61
N ALA A 84 -11.95 -2.50 -6.04
CA ALA A 84 -10.83 -2.85 -5.17
C ALA A 84 -9.94 -1.65 -4.81
N GLY A 85 -10.03 -0.54 -5.54
CA GLY A 85 -9.11 0.58 -5.36
C GLY A 85 -7.66 0.11 -5.48
N ASP A 86 -6.80 0.63 -4.63
CA ASP A 86 -5.39 0.24 -4.58
C ASP A 86 -5.10 -0.94 -3.65
N GLN A 87 -6.13 -1.54 -3.06
CA GLN A 87 -5.95 -2.75 -2.25
C GLN A 87 -5.51 -3.95 -3.11
N ILE A 88 -6.04 -4.06 -4.33
CA ILE A 88 -5.70 -5.16 -5.25
C ILE A 88 -5.51 -4.59 -6.65
N ILE A 89 -4.26 -4.58 -7.14
CA ILE A 89 -3.88 -4.02 -8.43
C ILE A 89 -3.31 -5.13 -9.34
N PRO A 90 -3.67 -5.20 -10.62
CA PRO A 90 -3.09 -6.17 -11.54
C PRO A 90 -1.67 -5.76 -11.97
N GLY A 91 -0.75 -6.71 -12.01
CA GLY A 91 0.60 -6.53 -12.57
C GLY A 91 1.63 -5.82 -11.69
N ILE A 92 1.21 -5.08 -10.67
CA ILE A 92 2.08 -4.42 -9.68
C ILE A 92 1.55 -4.68 -8.27
N SER A 93 2.39 -4.51 -7.27
CA SER A 93 1.97 -4.50 -5.85
C SER A 93 1.45 -3.13 -5.47
N SER A 94 0.59 -3.09 -4.46
CA SER A 94 0.22 -1.84 -3.79
C SER A 94 1.42 -1.30 -3.02
N ASN A 95 1.51 0.00 -2.87
CA ASN A 95 2.50 0.62 -2.00
C ASN A 95 2.14 0.33 -0.53
N LEU A 96 3.08 -0.17 0.25
CA LEU A 96 2.92 -0.55 1.65
C LEU A 96 3.95 0.18 2.51
N GLY A 97 3.89 1.52 2.51
CA GLY A 97 4.92 2.36 3.09
C GLY A 97 4.83 2.52 4.60
N VAL A 98 5.99 2.57 5.25
CA VAL A 98 6.13 3.02 6.64
C VAL A 98 6.52 4.50 6.64
N TYR A 99 5.84 5.31 7.43
CA TYR A 99 6.04 6.75 7.48
C TYR A 99 6.64 7.20 8.81
N ALA A 100 7.35 8.32 8.80
CA ALA A 100 7.95 8.89 10.01
C ALA A 100 6.92 9.23 11.12
N THR A 101 5.66 9.42 10.74
CA THR A 101 4.55 9.64 11.69
C THR A 101 4.08 8.36 12.39
N GLU A 102 4.39 7.19 11.82
CA GLU A 102 3.99 5.88 12.30
C GLU A 102 5.14 4.87 12.09
N PRO A 103 6.32 5.10 12.73
CA PRO A 103 7.54 4.35 12.43
C PRO A 103 7.47 2.86 12.82
N ASP A 104 6.56 2.50 13.71
CA ASP A 104 6.34 1.13 14.19
C ASP A 104 5.20 0.41 13.48
N ALA A 105 4.62 1.01 12.42
CA ALA A 105 3.56 0.38 11.65
C ALA A 105 4.07 -0.84 10.88
N ASP A 106 3.21 -1.86 10.75
CA ASP A 106 3.46 -3.03 9.90
C ASP A 106 2.40 -3.13 8.78
N PRO A 107 2.52 -2.30 7.73
CA PRO A 107 1.56 -2.29 6.63
C PRO A 107 1.61 -3.59 5.81
N VAL A 108 2.74 -4.29 5.76
CA VAL A 108 2.87 -5.55 5.03
C VAL A 108 2.03 -6.64 5.69
N GLN A 109 2.10 -6.78 7.01
CA GLN A 109 1.29 -7.74 7.76
C GLN A 109 -0.20 -7.44 7.59
N GLY A 110 -0.62 -6.20 7.81
CA GLY A 110 -2.02 -5.81 7.66
C GLY A 110 -2.57 -6.02 6.25
N TRP A 111 -1.72 -5.83 5.23
CA TRP A 111 -2.10 -6.08 3.85
C TRP A 111 -2.22 -7.58 3.52
N LEU A 112 -1.30 -8.40 4.01
CA LEU A 112 -1.35 -9.85 3.83
C LEU A 112 -2.59 -10.45 4.48
N GLU A 113 -2.89 -10.10 5.72
CA GLU A 113 -4.10 -10.53 6.43
C GLU A 113 -5.37 -10.16 5.66
N ALA A 114 -5.48 -8.91 5.18
CA ALA A 114 -6.61 -8.48 4.39
C ALA A 114 -6.75 -9.26 3.07
N CYS A 115 -5.63 -9.55 2.39
CA CYS A 115 -5.64 -10.34 1.16
C CYS A 115 -6.02 -11.81 1.39
N GLU A 116 -5.59 -12.41 2.50
CA GLU A 116 -5.99 -13.76 2.89
C GLU A 116 -7.49 -13.83 3.19
N ASP A 117 -8.03 -12.85 3.91
CA ASP A 117 -9.48 -12.75 4.17
C ASP A 117 -10.27 -12.61 2.86
N PHE A 118 -9.85 -11.71 1.97
CA PHE A 118 -10.51 -11.51 0.67
C PHE A 118 -10.42 -12.75 -0.22
N GLN A 119 -9.36 -13.53 -0.13
CA GLN A 119 -9.20 -14.76 -0.89
C GLN A 119 -10.30 -15.78 -0.57
N THR A 120 -10.85 -15.77 0.63
CA THR A 120 -11.95 -16.68 1.03
C THR A 120 -13.25 -16.44 0.25
N MET A 121 -13.48 -15.22 -0.22
CA MET A 121 -14.68 -14.83 -0.98
C MET A 121 -14.42 -14.56 -2.46
N ALA A 122 -13.14 -14.52 -2.87
CA ALA A 122 -12.76 -14.26 -4.26
C ALA A 122 -13.22 -15.38 -5.20
N LYS A 123 -13.72 -15.01 -6.40
CA LYS A 123 -14.16 -15.93 -7.46
C LYS A 123 -13.47 -15.56 -8.78
N GLU A 124 -13.28 -16.55 -9.64
CA GLU A 124 -12.62 -16.38 -10.95
C GLU A 124 -13.40 -15.42 -11.86
N GLU A 125 -14.74 -15.42 -11.76
CA GLU A 125 -15.63 -14.57 -12.52
C GLU A 125 -15.74 -13.14 -12.00
N HIS A 126 -15.15 -12.80 -10.84
CA HIS A 126 -15.15 -11.43 -10.36
C HIS A 126 -14.47 -10.49 -11.37
N PHE A 127 -15.18 -9.44 -11.75
CA PHE A 127 -14.66 -8.35 -12.59
C PHE A 127 -14.19 -7.22 -11.67
N VAL A 128 -12.88 -7.11 -11.53
CA VAL A 128 -12.24 -6.22 -10.55
C VAL A 128 -11.93 -4.88 -11.20
N LEU A 129 -12.35 -3.81 -10.53
CA LEU A 129 -12.05 -2.42 -10.87
C LEU A 129 -10.97 -1.90 -9.91
N PRO A 130 -9.69 -1.91 -10.29
CA PRO A 130 -8.59 -1.42 -9.48
C PRO A 130 -8.47 0.11 -9.56
N GLY A 131 -7.75 0.73 -8.63
CA GLY A 131 -7.40 2.15 -8.67
C GLY A 131 -6.39 2.50 -9.77
N HIS A 132 -5.54 1.54 -10.14
CA HIS A 132 -4.55 1.65 -11.21
C HIS A 132 -4.62 0.47 -12.17
N LYS A 133 -4.17 0.68 -13.42
CA LYS A 133 -4.19 -0.29 -14.52
C LYS A 133 -5.61 -0.56 -15.05
N LEU A 134 -5.75 -1.61 -15.82
CA LEU A 134 -7.04 -1.99 -16.43
C LEU A 134 -7.82 -2.93 -15.53
N PRO A 135 -9.17 -2.92 -15.60
CA PRO A 135 -10.00 -3.95 -14.99
C PRO A 135 -9.57 -5.35 -15.42
N PHE A 136 -9.77 -6.33 -14.54
CA PHE A 136 -9.33 -7.71 -14.78
C PHE A 136 -10.28 -8.74 -14.15
N THR A 137 -10.11 -10.01 -14.53
CA THR A 137 -10.73 -11.20 -13.94
C THR A 137 -9.65 -12.14 -13.40
N GLY A 138 -10.05 -13.23 -12.73
CA GLY A 138 -9.09 -14.16 -12.13
C GLY A 138 -8.57 -13.67 -10.78
N LEU A 139 -9.43 -13.03 -10.00
CA LEU A 139 -9.10 -12.47 -8.69
C LEU A 139 -8.40 -13.45 -7.75
N PRO A 140 -8.83 -14.74 -7.56
CA PRO A 140 -8.15 -15.68 -6.69
C PRO A 140 -6.69 -15.93 -7.09
N THR A 141 -6.45 -16.05 -8.39
CA THR A 141 -5.10 -16.25 -8.92
C THR A 141 -4.24 -15.02 -8.71
N ARG A 142 -4.79 -13.81 -8.94
CA ARG A 142 -4.04 -12.57 -8.71
C ARG A 142 -3.66 -12.40 -7.23
N MET A 143 -4.55 -12.69 -6.31
CA MET A 143 -4.29 -12.56 -4.88
C MET A 143 -3.19 -13.53 -4.43
N ARG A 144 -3.24 -14.80 -4.86
CA ARG A 144 -2.13 -15.75 -4.58
C ARG A 144 -0.78 -15.21 -5.08
N GLN A 145 -0.72 -14.69 -6.30
CA GLN A 145 0.51 -14.10 -6.84
C GLN A 145 1.04 -12.95 -5.98
N LEU A 146 0.16 -12.09 -5.49
CA LEU A 146 0.51 -10.97 -4.63
C LEU A 146 1.04 -11.44 -3.27
N ILE A 147 0.33 -12.37 -2.61
CA ILE A 147 0.72 -12.96 -1.33
C ILE A 147 2.07 -13.67 -1.46
N ASP A 148 2.20 -14.57 -2.44
CA ASP A 148 3.43 -15.33 -2.69
C ASP A 148 4.63 -14.40 -2.96
N ASN A 149 4.40 -13.32 -3.72
CA ASN A 149 5.46 -12.36 -4.02
C ASN A 149 5.99 -11.65 -2.76
N HIS A 150 5.09 -11.30 -1.82
CA HIS A 150 5.48 -10.70 -0.54
C HIS A 150 6.20 -11.72 0.35
N HIS A 151 5.71 -12.94 0.47
CA HIS A 151 6.41 -13.99 1.23
C HIS A 151 7.81 -14.26 0.68
N HIS A 152 7.97 -14.35 -0.63
CA HIS A 152 9.29 -14.49 -1.24
C HIS A 152 10.20 -13.27 -1.01
N ALA A 153 9.62 -12.07 -0.93
CA ALA A 153 10.37 -10.86 -0.60
C ALA A 153 10.86 -10.90 0.86
N LEU A 154 9.99 -11.28 1.79
CA LEU A 154 10.33 -11.45 3.21
C LEU A 154 11.38 -12.55 3.42
N GLU A 155 11.29 -13.67 2.69
CA GLU A 155 12.30 -14.72 2.75
C GLU A 155 13.68 -14.23 2.27
N ARG A 156 13.73 -13.44 1.18
CA ARG A 156 14.98 -12.83 0.71
C ARG A 156 15.55 -11.88 1.75
N LEU A 157 14.70 -11.06 2.36
CA LEU A 157 15.08 -10.14 3.42
C LEU A 157 15.63 -10.88 4.65
N TYR A 158 14.93 -11.91 5.11
CA TYR A 158 15.37 -12.76 6.21
C TYR A 158 16.75 -13.39 5.95
N ASN A 159 16.98 -13.88 4.73
CA ASN A 159 18.27 -14.45 4.33
C ASN A 159 19.39 -13.39 4.24
N HIS A 160 19.05 -12.16 3.87
CA HIS A 160 20.00 -11.04 3.83
C HIS A 160 20.41 -10.57 5.24
N LEU A 161 19.47 -10.53 6.17
CA LEU A 161 19.65 -10.05 7.55
C LEU A 161 20.38 -11.04 8.48
N ARG A 162 21.25 -11.92 7.91
CA ARG A 162 22.18 -12.73 8.72
C ARG A 162 23.20 -11.87 9.46
N THR A 163 23.42 -10.67 8.98
CA THR A 163 24.14 -9.59 9.65
C THR A 163 23.21 -8.37 9.75
N PRO A 164 23.32 -7.57 10.82
CA PRO A 164 22.54 -6.34 10.95
C PRO A 164 22.75 -5.42 9.75
N ALA A 165 21.66 -4.86 9.23
CA ALA A 165 21.65 -3.93 8.11
C ALA A 165 20.57 -2.86 8.32
N THR A 166 20.76 -1.69 7.76
CA THR A 166 19.73 -0.63 7.70
C THR A 166 18.68 -0.94 6.64
N ALA A 167 17.53 -0.28 6.69
CA ALA A 167 16.49 -0.43 5.67
C ALA A 167 17.01 -0.12 4.27
N ALA A 168 17.80 0.94 4.11
CA ALA A 168 18.39 1.32 2.82
C ALA A 168 19.33 0.24 2.24
N GLU A 169 20.06 -0.50 3.07
CA GLU A 169 20.90 -1.62 2.65
C GLU A 169 20.08 -2.85 2.24
N CYS A 170 18.83 -2.93 2.67
CA CYS A 170 17.91 -4.00 2.33
C CYS A 170 17.17 -3.80 1.00
N PHE A 171 17.21 -2.63 0.38
CA PHE A 171 16.48 -2.35 -0.84
C PHE A 171 16.85 -3.29 -2.00
N SER A 172 18.14 -3.49 -2.24
CA SER A 172 18.59 -4.33 -3.36
C SER A 172 18.11 -5.78 -3.27
N PRO A 173 18.27 -6.49 -2.14
CA PRO A 173 17.72 -7.83 -1.98
C PRO A 173 16.18 -7.86 -2.00
N LEU A 174 15.52 -6.82 -1.47
CA LEU A 174 14.06 -6.75 -1.43
C LEU A 174 13.48 -6.57 -2.84
N PHE A 175 13.94 -5.57 -3.59
CA PHE A 175 13.43 -5.22 -4.92
C PHE A 175 14.10 -6.00 -6.07
N LYS A 176 15.08 -6.86 -5.81
CA LYS A 176 15.85 -7.63 -6.82
C LYS A 176 16.52 -6.74 -7.88
N ARG A 177 16.85 -5.51 -7.53
CA ARG A 177 17.55 -4.56 -8.38
C ARG A 177 18.29 -3.53 -7.55
N THR A 178 19.27 -2.88 -8.14
CA THR A 178 19.91 -1.74 -7.50
C THR A 178 18.96 -0.54 -7.49
N ILE A 179 18.78 0.06 -6.33
CA ILE A 179 18.03 1.30 -6.16
C ILE A 179 19.01 2.47 -6.26
N GLY A 180 18.77 3.36 -7.21
CA GLY A 180 19.59 4.56 -7.39
C GLY A 180 19.15 5.71 -6.47
N PRO A 181 20.00 6.74 -6.27
CA PRO A 181 19.68 7.87 -5.38
C PRO A 181 18.35 8.56 -5.70
N ALA A 182 17.98 8.68 -6.97
CA ALA A 182 16.73 9.28 -7.41
C ALA A 182 15.48 8.47 -6.99
N GLU A 183 15.64 7.17 -6.68
CA GLU A 183 14.57 6.26 -6.31
C GLU A 183 14.47 6.06 -4.78
N TYR A 184 15.45 6.52 -4.00
CA TYR A 184 15.44 6.36 -2.54
C TYR A 184 14.16 6.88 -1.89
N SER A 185 13.60 7.96 -2.43
CA SER A 185 12.37 8.55 -1.93
C SER A 185 11.15 7.63 -2.03
N LEU A 186 11.08 6.89 -3.13
CA LEU A 186 10.02 5.91 -3.34
C LEU A 186 10.29 4.63 -2.55
N ALA A 187 11.52 4.12 -2.61
CA ALA A 187 11.90 2.88 -1.93
C ALA A 187 11.77 2.92 -0.40
N LEU A 188 11.80 4.12 0.22
CA LEU A 188 11.60 4.26 1.67
C LEU A 188 10.12 4.28 2.09
N VAL A 189 9.22 4.51 1.18
CA VAL A 189 7.76 4.47 1.42
C VAL A 189 7.11 3.26 0.75
N GLU A 190 7.88 2.33 0.27
CA GLU A 190 7.50 1.00 -0.20
C GLU A 190 8.09 -0.07 0.72
#